data_1a3bb6a655c099667e3af6680215e623
#
_entry.id   1a3bb6a655c099667e3af6680215e623
#
_cell.length_a   1.000
_cell.length_b   1.000
_cell.length_c   1.000
_cell.angle_alpha   90.00
_cell.angle_beta   90.00
_cell.angle_gamma   90.00
#
_symmetry.space_group_name_H-M   'P 1'
#
loop_
_entity.id
_entity.type
_entity.pdbx_description
1 polymer ?
#
loop_
_entity_poly.entity_id
_entity_poly.type
_entity_poly.pdbx_seq_one_letter_code
_entity_poly.pdbx_strand_id
1 'polypeptide(L)'
;MYRSGNLVKLKLLFWICFAGLNAFALSPAPYLPPLDIFNWWDKAQHAIGFGTLTVLAVLAYPQVSKYRVAVLLLLQGVAIEVLQYVGGYRYGDWQDAVADAVGVLLGLVLVKLIFKRLLY
;
A
#
# COMPACT_ATOMS: atom_id res chain seq x y z
N MET A 1 13.11 20.06 -6.59
CA MET A 1 14.03 19.05 -7.12
C MET A 1 14.64 18.25 -6.01
N TYR A 2 14.70 16.97 -6.21
CA TYR A 2 15.21 16.05 -5.20
C TYR A 2 16.73 15.97 -5.29
N ARG A 3 17.39 16.17 -4.16
CA ARG A 3 18.79 15.81 -4.04
C ARG A 3 18.90 14.27 -4.07
N SER A 4 19.97 13.74 -4.68
CA SER A 4 20.18 12.30 -4.78
C SER A 4 20.06 11.58 -3.43
N GLY A 5 20.56 12.20 -2.36
CA GLY A 5 20.44 11.63 -1.01
C GLY A 5 18.99 11.51 -0.51
N ASN A 6 18.11 12.43 -0.91
CA ASN A 6 16.71 12.34 -0.55
C ASN A 6 16.00 11.21 -1.28
N LEU A 7 16.35 10.96 -2.54
CA LEU A 7 15.80 9.83 -3.29
C LEU A 7 16.19 8.50 -2.67
N VAL A 8 17.44 8.37 -2.22
CA VAL A 8 17.90 7.15 -1.54
C VAL A 8 17.09 6.92 -0.26
N LYS A 9 16.91 7.97 0.54
CA LYS A 9 16.10 7.87 1.76
C LYS A 9 14.66 7.47 1.47
N LEU A 10 14.04 8.05 0.44
CA LEU A 10 12.68 7.71 0.04
C LEU A 10 12.57 6.26 -0.44
N LYS A 11 13.53 5.79 -1.21
CA LYS A 11 13.58 4.40 -1.65
C LYS A 11 13.72 3.44 -0.48
N LEU A 12 14.61 3.75 0.45
CA LEU A 12 14.79 2.93 1.65
C LEU A 12 13.50 2.89 2.48
N LEU A 13 12.87 4.04 2.67
CA LEU A 13 11.62 4.13 3.41
C LEU A 13 10.51 3.35 2.72
N PHE A 14 10.39 3.47 1.40
CA PHE A 14 9.41 2.70 0.63
C PHE A 14 9.60 1.19 0.84
N TRP A 15 10.84 0.70 0.66
CA TRP A 15 11.09 -0.73 0.75
C TRP A 15 10.96 -1.28 2.17
N ILE A 16 11.29 -0.49 3.18
CA ILE A 16 11.07 -0.86 4.58
C ILE A 16 9.57 -0.98 4.85
N CYS A 17 8.78 0.01 4.43
CA CYS A 17 7.33 -0.04 4.59
C CYS A 17 6.70 -1.17 3.79
N PHE A 18 7.18 -1.41 2.56
CA PHE A 18 6.71 -2.50 1.70
C PHE A 18 6.97 -3.85 2.36
N ALA A 19 8.19 -4.08 2.83
CA ALA A 19 8.55 -5.32 3.50
C ALA A 19 7.74 -5.52 4.78
N GLY A 20 7.57 -4.48 5.57
CA GLY A 20 6.80 -4.52 6.81
C GLY A 20 5.33 -4.83 6.56
N LEU A 21 4.74 -4.19 5.57
CA LEU A 21 3.33 -4.41 5.21
C LEU A 21 3.11 -5.85 4.74
N ASN A 22 3.98 -6.36 3.88
CA ASN A 22 3.88 -7.73 3.39
C ASN A 22 4.08 -8.75 4.51
N ALA A 23 5.07 -8.53 5.38
CA ALA A 23 5.33 -9.40 6.51
C ALA A 23 4.12 -9.45 7.46
N PHE A 24 3.52 -8.29 7.74
CA PHE A 24 2.32 -8.22 8.58
C PHE A 24 1.13 -8.91 7.91
N ALA A 25 0.89 -8.64 6.63
CA ALA A 25 -0.25 -9.20 5.90
C ALA A 25 -0.15 -10.72 5.74
N LEU A 26 1.06 -11.25 5.60
CA LEU A 26 1.30 -12.67 5.38
C LEU A 26 1.65 -13.42 6.68
N SER A 27 1.66 -12.72 7.82
CA SER A 27 1.86 -13.40 9.11
C SER A 27 0.62 -14.19 9.49
N PRO A 28 0.79 -15.35 10.12
CA PRO A 28 -0.36 -16.11 10.64
C PRO A 28 -1.15 -15.27 11.63
N ALA A 29 -2.47 -15.35 11.54
CA ALA A 29 -3.37 -14.59 12.39
C ALA A 29 -4.19 -15.47 13.31
N PRO A 30 -3.56 -16.41 14.07
CA PRO A 30 -4.31 -17.27 14.99
C PRO A 30 -4.94 -16.50 16.15
N TYR A 31 -4.50 -15.28 16.36
CA TYR A 31 -4.91 -14.44 17.48
C TYR A 31 -5.88 -13.34 17.10
N LEU A 32 -6.21 -13.23 15.80
CA LEU A 32 -7.25 -12.28 15.41
C LEU A 32 -8.60 -12.90 15.80
N PRO A 33 -9.36 -12.24 16.67
CA PRO A 33 -10.68 -12.76 17.01
C PRO A 33 -11.49 -12.92 15.74
N PRO A 34 -12.35 -13.96 15.64
CA PRO A 34 -13.30 -14.07 14.54
C PRO A 34 -14.22 -12.87 14.65
N LEU A 35 -13.92 -11.86 13.87
CA LEU A 35 -14.64 -10.63 13.97
C LEU A 35 -15.82 -10.63 13.03
N ASP A 36 -16.85 -10.09 13.58
CA ASP A 36 -18.07 -9.74 12.93
C ASP A 36 -17.83 -9.07 11.59
N ILE A 37 -18.57 -9.49 10.68
CA ILE A 37 -19.07 -8.95 9.44
C ILE A 37 -18.22 -7.87 8.72
N PHE A 38 -17.69 -6.86 9.36
CA PHE A 38 -16.87 -5.82 8.72
C PHE A 38 -15.88 -5.24 9.72
N ASN A 39 -14.62 -5.59 9.54
CA ASN A 39 -13.57 -5.05 10.39
C ASN A 39 -13.09 -3.71 9.84
N TRP A 40 -13.65 -2.65 10.35
CA TRP A 40 -13.30 -1.27 10.01
C TRP A 40 -11.82 -0.98 10.11
N TRP A 41 -11.23 -1.43 11.20
CA TRP A 41 -9.82 -1.17 11.48
C TRP A 41 -8.91 -1.89 10.49
N ASP A 42 -9.25 -3.11 10.15
CA ASP A 42 -8.51 -3.87 9.14
C ASP A 42 -8.53 -3.16 7.79
N LYS A 43 -9.71 -2.68 7.35
CA LYS A 43 -9.85 -1.95 6.09
C LYS A 43 -9.09 -0.63 6.11
N ALA A 44 -9.13 0.08 7.24
CA ALA A 44 -8.39 1.33 7.42
C ALA A 44 -6.88 1.08 7.33
N GLN A 45 -6.38 0.00 7.92
CA GLN A 45 -4.96 -0.36 7.83
C GLN A 45 -4.54 -0.64 6.39
N HIS A 46 -5.34 -1.37 5.62
CA HIS A 46 -5.09 -1.62 4.20
C HIS A 46 -5.04 -0.31 3.42
N ALA A 47 -6.02 0.55 3.59
CA ALA A 47 -6.08 1.82 2.88
C ALA A 47 -4.90 2.73 3.24
N ILE A 48 -4.58 2.85 4.52
CA ILE A 48 -3.46 3.68 4.99
C ILE A 48 -2.13 3.11 4.47
N GLY A 49 -1.95 1.80 4.57
CA GLY A 49 -0.73 1.14 4.13
C GLY A 49 -0.48 1.34 2.63
N PHE A 50 -1.48 1.05 1.80
CA PHE A 50 -1.33 1.19 0.35
C PHE A 50 -1.28 2.65 -0.09
N GLY A 51 -1.97 3.55 0.59
CA GLY A 51 -1.85 4.98 0.36
C GLY A 51 -0.44 5.49 0.64
N THR A 52 0.13 5.08 1.75
CA THR A 52 1.51 5.43 2.13
C THR A 52 2.51 4.88 1.11
N LEU A 53 2.37 3.61 0.71
CA LEU A 53 3.24 3.01 -0.30
C LEU A 53 3.14 3.73 -1.64
N THR A 54 1.94 4.15 -2.02
CA THR A 54 1.72 4.89 -3.26
C THR A 54 2.46 6.22 -3.25
N VAL A 55 2.30 7.00 -2.18
CA VAL A 55 2.99 8.28 -2.04
C VAL A 55 4.51 8.10 -2.07
N LEU A 56 5.02 7.16 -1.28
CA LEU A 56 6.45 6.90 -1.21
C LEU A 56 7.01 6.42 -2.56
N ALA A 57 6.30 5.52 -3.24
CA ALA A 57 6.75 5.00 -4.54
C ALA A 57 6.80 6.09 -5.61
N VAL A 58 5.77 6.92 -5.68
CA VAL A 58 5.73 8.02 -6.66
C VAL A 58 6.86 9.01 -6.40
N LEU A 59 7.10 9.35 -5.14
CA LEU A 59 8.16 10.28 -4.77
C LEU A 59 9.56 9.67 -4.93
N ALA A 60 9.72 8.38 -4.63
CA ALA A 60 11.02 7.70 -4.69
C ALA A 60 11.46 7.39 -6.13
N TYR A 61 10.49 7.19 -7.02
CA TYR A 61 10.73 6.80 -8.41
C TYR A 61 10.05 7.78 -9.37
N PRO A 62 10.52 9.03 -9.42
CA PRO A 62 9.86 10.06 -10.23
C PRO A 62 9.88 9.77 -11.74
N GLN A 63 10.79 8.91 -12.21
CA GLN A 63 10.86 8.49 -13.61
C GLN A 63 9.83 7.42 -13.96
N VAL A 64 9.20 6.79 -12.96
CA VAL A 64 8.16 5.79 -13.18
C VAL A 64 6.79 6.48 -13.19
N SER A 65 5.98 6.17 -14.20
CA SER A 65 4.63 6.70 -14.29
C SER A 65 3.83 6.35 -13.02
N LYS A 66 3.10 7.32 -12.50
CA LYS A 66 2.21 7.09 -11.34
C LYS A 66 1.17 6.00 -11.63
N TYR A 67 0.78 5.83 -12.89
CA TYR A 67 -0.15 4.76 -13.26
C TYR A 67 0.48 3.39 -13.19
N ARG A 68 1.77 3.27 -13.54
CA ARG A 68 2.52 2.02 -13.33
C ARG A 68 2.65 1.70 -11.86
N VAL A 69 2.97 2.69 -11.04
CA VAL A 69 3.02 2.51 -9.58
C VAL A 69 1.67 1.99 -9.08
N ALA A 70 0.58 2.62 -9.49
CA ALA A 70 -0.76 2.22 -9.08
C ALA A 70 -1.07 0.77 -9.48
N VAL A 71 -0.81 0.41 -10.73
CA VAL A 71 -1.07 -0.95 -11.22
C VAL A 71 -0.24 -1.98 -10.46
N LEU A 72 1.05 -1.71 -10.25
CA LEU A 72 1.93 -2.64 -9.54
C LEU A 72 1.49 -2.83 -8.09
N LEU A 73 1.08 -1.77 -7.40
CA LEU A 73 0.60 -1.88 -6.04
C LEU A 73 -0.76 -2.58 -5.96
N LEU A 74 -1.65 -2.34 -6.92
CA LEU A 74 -2.93 -3.06 -6.99
C LEU A 74 -2.71 -4.56 -7.22
N LEU A 75 -1.77 -4.91 -8.11
CA LEU A 75 -1.40 -6.31 -8.33
C LEU A 75 -0.81 -6.92 -7.07
N GLN A 76 0.00 -6.17 -6.33
CA GLN A 76 0.55 -6.63 -5.06
C GLN A 76 -0.56 -6.88 -4.03
N GLY A 77 -1.55 -6.00 -3.96
CA GLY A 77 -2.70 -6.16 -3.07
C GLY A 77 -3.48 -7.43 -3.39
N VAL A 78 -3.74 -7.69 -4.66
CA VAL A 78 -4.41 -8.91 -5.11
C VAL A 78 -3.56 -10.14 -4.79
N ALA A 79 -2.24 -10.06 -5.01
CA ALA A 79 -1.32 -11.16 -4.70
C ALA A 79 -1.35 -11.53 -3.22
N ILE A 80 -1.41 -10.53 -2.33
CA ILE A 80 -1.53 -10.76 -0.89
C ILE A 80 -2.81 -11.55 -0.59
N GLU A 81 -3.95 -11.13 -1.17
CA GLU A 81 -5.23 -11.82 -0.95
C GLU A 81 -5.18 -13.28 -1.42
N VAL A 82 -4.61 -13.51 -2.59
CA VAL A 82 -4.46 -14.87 -3.13
C VAL A 82 -3.57 -15.72 -2.22
N LEU A 83 -2.45 -15.16 -1.77
CA LEU A 83 -1.52 -15.87 -0.88
C LEU A 83 -2.16 -16.19 0.48
N GLN A 84 -2.95 -15.27 1.03
CA GLN A 84 -3.68 -15.49 2.27
C GLN A 84 -4.69 -16.62 2.11
N TYR A 85 -5.43 -16.61 1.02
CA TYR A 85 -6.42 -17.63 0.73
C TYR A 85 -5.79 -19.01 0.51
N VAL A 86 -4.75 -19.09 -0.32
CA VAL A 86 -4.07 -20.34 -0.63
C VAL A 86 -3.30 -20.87 0.58
N GLY A 87 -2.68 -19.98 1.34
CA GLY A 87 -1.93 -20.35 2.54
C GLY A 87 -2.79 -20.86 3.69
N GLY A 88 -4.07 -20.54 3.71
CA GLY A 88 -5.01 -21.00 4.74
C GLY A 88 -4.76 -20.45 6.12
N TYR A 89 -3.83 -19.52 6.29
CA TYR A 89 -3.48 -18.96 7.60
C TYR A 89 -4.13 -17.59 7.85
N ARG A 90 -4.80 -17.06 6.86
CA ARG A 90 -5.58 -15.84 6.98
C ARG A 90 -6.75 -15.90 6.02
N TYR A 91 -7.85 -15.25 6.39
CA TYR A 91 -9.00 -15.15 5.49
C TYR A 91 -8.68 -14.17 4.37
N GLY A 92 -8.62 -14.68 3.13
CA GLY A 92 -8.62 -13.82 1.96
C GLY A 92 -9.98 -13.13 1.85
N ASP A 93 -9.99 -11.82 1.78
CA ASP A 93 -11.20 -11.03 1.72
C ASP A 93 -11.08 -10.05 0.56
N TRP A 94 -11.95 -10.19 -0.44
CA TRP A 94 -11.95 -9.29 -1.59
C TRP A 94 -12.15 -7.83 -1.18
N GLN A 95 -12.80 -7.59 -0.03
CA GLN A 95 -12.97 -6.23 0.51
C GLN A 95 -11.64 -5.60 0.89
N ASP A 96 -10.66 -6.40 1.28
CA ASP A 96 -9.31 -5.91 1.55
C ASP A 96 -8.66 -5.40 0.26
N ALA A 97 -8.87 -6.09 -0.86
CA ALA A 97 -8.39 -5.61 -2.15
C ALA A 97 -9.04 -4.29 -2.55
N VAL A 98 -10.32 -4.11 -2.25
CA VAL A 98 -11.01 -2.84 -2.47
C VAL A 98 -10.43 -1.75 -1.59
N ALA A 99 -10.14 -2.05 -0.31
CA ALA A 99 -9.52 -1.09 0.60
C ALA A 99 -8.11 -0.69 0.12
N ASP A 100 -7.35 -1.65 -0.40
CA ASP A 100 -6.04 -1.38 -1.01
C ASP A 100 -6.18 -0.41 -2.19
N ALA A 101 -7.17 -0.64 -3.06
CA ALA A 101 -7.43 0.22 -4.21
C ALA A 101 -7.83 1.64 -3.78
N VAL A 102 -8.66 1.77 -2.76
CA VAL A 102 -9.02 3.07 -2.20
C VAL A 102 -7.77 3.78 -1.68
N GLY A 103 -6.90 3.06 -0.99
CA GLY A 103 -5.63 3.61 -0.50
C GLY A 103 -4.74 4.11 -1.63
N VAL A 104 -4.60 3.33 -2.70
CA VAL A 104 -3.81 3.72 -3.87
C VAL A 104 -4.38 5.00 -4.51
N LEU A 105 -5.70 5.07 -4.69
CA LEU A 105 -6.34 6.26 -5.25
C LEU A 105 -6.13 7.49 -4.38
N LEU A 106 -6.32 7.36 -3.07
CA LEU A 106 -6.08 8.47 -2.13
C LEU A 106 -4.62 8.91 -2.16
N GLY A 107 -3.69 7.97 -2.25
CA GLY A 107 -2.27 8.27 -2.39
C GLY A 107 -1.96 9.06 -3.64
N LEU A 108 -2.54 8.68 -4.78
CA LEU A 108 -2.38 9.40 -6.04
C LEU A 108 -2.93 10.83 -5.95
N VAL A 109 -4.09 10.99 -5.34
CA VAL A 109 -4.69 12.31 -5.13
C VAL A 109 -3.79 13.18 -4.26
N LEU A 110 -3.29 12.62 -3.17
CA LEU A 110 -2.42 13.34 -2.25
C LEU A 110 -1.13 13.80 -2.92
N VAL A 111 -0.51 12.93 -3.72
CA VAL A 111 0.69 13.29 -4.49
C VAL A 111 0.39 14.43 -5.45
N LYS A 112 -0.75 14.35 -6.15
CA LYS A 112 -1.17 15.40 -7.08
C LYS A 112 -1.32 16.75 -6.37
N LEU A 113 -1.92 16.75 -5.18
CA LEU A 113 -2.09 17.98 -4.39
C LEU A 113 -0.77 18.54 -3.89
N ILE A 114 0.15 17.66 -3.46
CA ILE A 114 1.49 18.07 -3.00
C ILE A 114 2.25 18.71 -4.16
N PHE A 115 2.30 18.06 -5.33
CA PHE A 115 3.00 18.61 -6.49
C PHE A 115 2.39 19.92 -6.97
N LYS A 116 1.07 20.01 -6.95
CA LYS A 116 0.39 21.26 -7.31
C LYS A 116 0.82 22.41 -6.41
N ARG A 117 0.97 22.15 -5.11
CA ARG A 117 1.43 23.16 -4.16
C ARG A 117 2.90 23.55 -4.34
N LEU A 118 3.73 22.59 -4.73
CA LEU A 118 5.17 22.83 -4.89
C LEU A 118 5.50 23.52 -6.20
N LEU A 119 4.65 23.35 -7.24
CA LEU A 119 4.90 23.88 -8.58
C LEU A 119 4.19 25.21 -8.81
N TYR A 120 3.26 25.60 -7.98
CA TYR A 120 2.51 26.83 -8.05
C TYR A 120 2.50 27.51 -6.66
#